data_49b16e450114245f37ee9e0adcd09608
#
_entry.id   49b16e450114245f37ee9e0adcd09608
#
_cell.length_a   1.000
_cell.length_b   1.000
_cell.length_c   1.000
_cell.angle_alpha   90.00
_cell.angle_beta   90.00
_cell.angle_gamma   90.00
#
_symmetry.space_group_name_H-M   'P 1'
#
loop_
_entity.id
_entity.type
_entity.pdbx_description
1 polymer ?
#
loop_
_entity_poly.entity_id
_entity_poly.type
_entity_poly.pdbx_seq_one_letter_code
_entity_poly.pdbx_strand_id
1 'polypeptide(L)'
;MTQNANENWGAHVGGAGVNCYTCHRGNNVPEYVWNIGVPPRHASGIVHQMQNVAHQESNAYASLPFDPFTRYLLEDNAARVAGDTALPTGHESTIESTEYVYSLMMHYSDALGVNCTHCHNSRAFAAWDQSNSERVKAWHGQQMVKEMNNAYINPTNQWLPAYRQGALGDAQKVNCAT
;
A
#
# COMPACT_ATOMS: atom_id res chain seq x y z
N MET A 1 12.87 5.47 -13.39
CA MET A 1 12.24 4.59 -12.37
C MET A 1 13.11 3.37 -12.06
N THR A 2 13.32 2.40 -12.95
CA THR A 2 14.13 1.20 -12.66
C THR A 2 15.58 1.50 -12.27
N GLN A 3 16.23 2.46 -12.92
CA GLN A 3 17.58 2.90 -12.54
C GLN A 3 17.59 3.45 -11.12
N ASN A 4 16.64 4.33 -10.77
CA ASN A 4 16.51 4.87 -9.41
C ASN A 4 16.27 3.75 -8.38
N ALA A 5 15.38 2.79 -8.68
CA ALA A 5 15.13 1.67 -7.79
C ALA A 5 16.40 0.85 -7.51
N ASN A 6 17.21 0.61 -8.54
CA ASN A 6 18.46 -0.14 -8.39
C ASN A 6 19.56 0.63 -7.67
N GLU A 7 19.65 1.95 -7.88
CA GLU A 7 20.68 2.79 -7.25
C GLU A 7 20.33 3.17 -5.82
N ASN A 8 19.10 3.62 -5.58
CA ASN A 8 18.70 4.17 -4.28
C ASN A 8 18.06 3.12 -3.34
N TRP A 9 17.48 2.08 -3.91
CA TRP A 9 16.80 1.01 -3.17
C TRP A 9 17.46 -0.37 -3.34
N GLY A 10 18.72 -0.39 -3.74
CA GLY A 10 19.47 -1.62 -4.03
C GLY A 10 19.43 -2.65 -2.92
N ALA A 11 19.48 -2.22 -1.66
CA ALA A 11 19.38 -3.12 -0.49
C ALA A 11 17.99 -3.78 -0.36
N HIS A 12 16.93 -3.13 -0.89
CA HIS A 12 15.58 -3.67 -0.86
C HIS A 12 15.32 -4.60 -2.04
N VAL A 13 15.70 -4.19 -3.26
CA VAL A 13 15.43 -4.96 -4.49
C VAL A 13 16.43 -6.11 -4.72
N GLY A 14 17.48 -6.19 -3.93
CA GLY A 14 18.49 -7.24 -3.99
C GLY A 14 19.51 -7.05 -5.11
N GLY A 15 20.52 -7.90 -5.13
CA GLY A 15 21.66 -7.78 -6.06
C GLY A 15 21.31 -7.95 -7.54
N ALA A 16 20.22 -8.62 -7.87
CA ALA A 16 19.74 -8.73 -9.25
C ALA A 16 19.04 -7.45 -9.75
N GLY A 17 18.58 -6.62 -8.80
CA GLY A 17 17.85 -5.40 -9.10
C GLY A 17 16.50 -5.64 -9.78
N VAL A 18 15.93 -4.56 -10.31
CA VAL A 18 14.68 -4.58 -11.08
C VAL A 18 14.92 -4.07 -12.51
N ASN A 19 14.09 -4.53 -13.43
CA ASN A 19 14.07 -4.08 -14.82
C ASN A 19 12.62 -3.88 -15.30
N CYS A 20 12.43 -3.52 -16.56
CA CYS A 20 11.09 -3.31 -17.11
C CYS A 20 10.19 -4.55 -16.97
N TYR A 21 10.77 -5.73 -17.17
CA TYR A 21 10.01 -6.98 -17.09
C TYR A 21 9.53 -7.30 -15.67
N THR A 22 10.22 -6.83 -14.63
CA THR A 22 9.84 -7.07 -13.22
C THR A 22 8.39 -6.66 -12.95
N CYS A 23 7.98 -5.49 -13.45
CA CYS A 23 6.61 -5.00 -13.29
C CYS A 23 5.73 -5.33 -14.51
N HIS A 24 6.26 -5.17 -15.73
CA HIS A 24 5.46 -5.32 -16.96
C HIS A 24 5.18 -6.77 -17.34
N ARG A 25 6.06 -7.72 -16.99
CA ARG A 25 5.90 -9.16 -17.28
C ARG A 25 5.48 -9.46 -18.72
N GLY A 26 5.96 -8.64 -19.67
CA GLY A 26 5.66 -8.75 -21.11
C GLY A 26 4.43 -7.94 -21.55
N ASN A 27 3.70 -7.30 -20.67
CA ASN A 27 2.53 -6.48 -20.99
C ASN A 27 2.90 -5.01 -21.15
N ASN A 28 2.22 -4.29 -22.03
CA ASN A 28 2.39 -2.84 -22.17
C ASN A 28 1.97 -2.07 -20.90
N VAL A 29 0.96 -2.59 -20.20
CA VAL A 29 0.45 -2.09 -18.93
C VAL A 29 0.63 -3.20 -17.90
N PRO A 30 1.27 -2.93 -16.75
CA PRO A 30 1.40 -3.92 -15.70
C PRO A 30 0.04 -4.43 -15.24
N GLU A 31 -0.07 -5.73 -14.99
CA GLU A 31 -1.26 -6.34 -14.42
C GLU A 31 -1.21 -6.17 -12.91
N TYR A 32 -1.88 -5.16 -12.41
CA TYR A 32 -2.02 -4.93 -10.97
C TYR A 32 -3.27 -4.12 -10.68
N VAL A 33 -3.70 -4.16 -9.44
CA VAL A 33 -4.83 -3.38 -8.96
C VAL A 33 -4.37 -2.38 -7.92
N TRP A 34 -4.63 -1.09 -8.17
CA TRP A 34 -4.40 -0.04 -7.20
C TRP A 34 -5.68 0.23 -6.40
N ASN A 35 -6.68 0.70 -7.10
CA ASN A 35 -7.99 0.99 -6.56
C ASN A 35 -9.00 0.75 -7.68
N ILE A 36 -9.96 -0.07 -7.45
CA ILE A 36 -10.93 -0.51 -8.45
C ILE A 36 -12.22 0.30 -8.43
N GLY A 37 -12.16 1.45 -7.81
CA GLY A 37 -13.31 2.35 -7.73
C GLY A 37 -14.11 2.18 -6.45
N VAL A 38 -15.03 3.11 -6.26
CA VAL A 38 -15.90 3.13 -5.07
C VAL A 38 -16.88 1.96 -5.15
N PRO A 39 -16.90 1.06 -4.16
CA PRO A 39 -17.87 -0.02 -4.15
C PRO A 39 -19.31 0.51 -4.09
N PRO A 40 -20.27 -0.21 -4.64
CA PRO A 40 -21.66 0.20 -4.60
C PRO A 40 -22.16 0.33 -3.16
N ARG A 41 -23.02 1.31 -2.91
CA ARG A 41 -23.66 1.45 -1.61
C ARG A 41 -24.41 0.17 -1.25
N HIS A 42 -24.28 -0.25 -0.01
CA HIS A 42 -25.12 -1.31 0.52
C HIS A 42 -26.60 -0.89 0.45
N ALA A 43 -27.48 -1.85 0.14
CA ALA A 43 -28.92 -1.57 -0.05
C ALA A 43 -29.60 -0.93 1.18
N SER A 44 -29.11 -1.22 2.38
CA SER A 44 -29.60 -0.62 3.63
C SER A 44 -29.17 0.85 3.83
N GLY A 45 -28.20 1.34 3.09
CA GLY A 45 -27.70 2.73 3.20
C GLY A 45 -26.96 3.06 4.52
N ILE A 46 -26.81 2.11 5.41
CA ILE A 46 -26.25 2.32 6.76
C ILE A 46 -24.71 2.21 6.74
N VAL A 47 -24.16 1.55 5.76
CA VAL A 47 -22.75 1.19 5.71
C VAL A 47 -21.97 2.25 4.96
N HIS A 48 -20.85 2.69 5.54
CA HIS A 48 -19.92 3.59 4.88
C HIS A 48 -19.37 2.98 3.58
N GLN A 49 -19.27 3.78 2.51
CA GLN A 49 -18.89 3.29 1.18
C GLN A 49 -17.50 2.65 1.13
N MET A 50 -16.60 3.02 2.04
CA MET A 50 -15.21 2.57 2.09
C MET A 50 -14.99 1.42 3.08
N GLN A 51 -16.05 0.96 3.73
CA GLN A 51 -16.00 -0.12 4.71
C GLN A 51 -17.03 -1.20 4.38
N ASN A 52 -16.85 -2.36 4.97
CA ASN A 52 -17.75 -3.52 4.81
C ASN A 52 -17.85 -4.08 3.39
N VAL A 53 -16.95 -3.70 2.51
CA VAL A 53 -16.78 -4.34 1.20
C VAL A 53 -15.45 -5.08 1.21
N ALA A 54 -15.54 -6.40 1.20
CA ALA A 54 -14.36 -7.25 1.10
C ALA A 54 -13.80 -7.18 -0.31
N HIS A 55 -12.53 -6.85 -0.44
CA HIS A 55 -11.85 -6.71 -1.70
C HIS A 55 -10.52 -7.45 -1.68
N GLN A 56 -10.35 -8.43 -2.58
CA GLN A 56 -9.19 -9.31 -2.55
C GLN A 56 -7.88 -8.52 -2.76
N GLU A 57 -7.83 -7.73 -3.80
CA GLU A 57 -6.59 -7.10 -4.26
C GLU A 57 -6.09 -5.99 -3.34
N SER A 58 -6.98 -5.37 -2.57
CA SER A 58 -6.57 -4.29 -1.67
C SER A 58 -6.37 -4.74 -0.23
N ASN A 59 -7.25 -5.57 0.31
CA ASN A 59 -7.24 -5.92 1.72
C ASN A 59 -7.55 -7.39 2.02
N ALA A 60 -7.32 -8.28 1.06
CA ALA A 60 -7.48 -9.74 1.21
C ALA A 60 -8.87 -10.14 1.75
N TYR A 61 -9.93 -9.54 1.26
CA TYR A 61 -11.32 -9.73 1.70
C TYR A 61 -11.62 -9.34 3.16
N ALA A 62 -10.75 -8.61 3.82
CA ALA A 62 -11.06 -8.08 5.15
C ALA A 62 -12.13 -6.99 5.08
N SER A 63 -13.00 -6.90 6.12
CA SER A 63 -13.97 -5.81 6.27
C SER A 63 -13.29 -4.52 6.77
N LEU A 64 -12.39 -4.01 5.96
CA LEU A 64 -11.56 -2.84 6.23
C LEU A 64 -11.65 -1.87 5.03
N PRO A 65 -11.19 -0.63 5.16
CA PRO A 65 -11.17 0.31 4.04
C PRO A 65 -10.46 -0.31 2.82
N PHE A 66 -11.07 -0.21 1.64
CA PHE A 66 -10.55 -0.86 0.43
C PHE A 66 -9.41 -0.08 -0.25
N ASP A 67 -9.20 1.18 0.11
CA ASP A 67 -8.11 2.01 -0.42
C ASP A 67 -7.15 2.50 0.68
N PRO A 68 -6.27 1.65 1.19
CA PRO A 68 -5.17 2.08 2.03
C PRO A 68 -4.04 2.73 1.23
N PHE A 69 -4.04 2.59 -0.09
CA PHE A 69 -2.93 2.93 -0.95
C PHE A 69 -2.77 4.45 -1.10
N THR A 70 -3.85 5.17 -1.35
CA THR A 70 -3.80 6.63 -1.48
C THR A 70 -3.15 7.27 -0.26
N ARG A 71 -3.58 6.89 0.94
CA ARG A 71 -3.04 7.43 2.19
C ARG A 71 -1.55 7.14 2.39
N TYR A 72 -1.10 5.93 2.08
CA TYR A 72 0.22 5.43 2.50
C TYR A 72 1.20 5.20 1.37
N LEU A 73 0.74 5.14 0.13
CA LEU A 73 1.58 4.91 -1.04
C LEU A 73 1.58 6.08 -2.04
N LEU A 74 0.81 7.15 -1.75
CA LEU A 74 0.84 8.42 -2.48
C LEU A 74 1.06 9.59 -1.53
N GLU A 75 0.15 9.76 -0.58
CA GLU A 75 0.23 10.84 0.40
C GLU A 75 1.33 10.57 1.42
N ASP A 76 1.77 11.61 2.10
CA ASP A 76 2.85 11.50 3.09
C ASP A 76 2.35 11.17 4.51
N ASN A 77 1.32 10.31 4.59
CA ASN A 77 0.85 9.85 5.88
C ASN A 77 1.73 8.73 6.42
N ALA A 78 2.03 8.80 7.70
CA ALA A 78 2.72 7.72 8.40
C ALA A 78 1.75 6.56 8.68
N ALA A 79 2.13 5.34 8.34
CA ALA A 79 1.39 4.14 8.72
C ALA A 79 1.64 3.81 10.20
N ARG A 80 1.23 4.74 11.09
CA ARG A 80 1.46 4.66 12.53
C ARG A 80 0.18 5.04 13.28
N VAL A 81 -0.29 4.15 14.13
CA VAL A 81 -1.51 4.34 14.94
C VAL A 81 -1.27 4.25 16.44
N ALA A 82 -0.10 3.78 16.87
CA ALA A 82 0.26 3.75 18.29
C ALA A 82 0.76 5.12 18.73
N GLY A 83 0.12 5.70 19.74
CA GLY A 83 0.58 6.88 20.45
C GLY A 83 1.42 6.51 21.68
N ASP A 84 2.11 7.49 22.25
CA ASP A 84 2.94 7.32 23.46
C ASP A 84 2.08 7.29 24.75
N THR A 85 0.80 7.61 24.64
CA THR A 85 -0.14 7.66 25.75
C THR A 85 -1.37 6.81 25.47
N ALA A 86 -1.98 6.30 26.53
CA ALA A 86 -3.21 5.51 26.44
C ALA A 86 -4.46 6.35 26.09
N LEU A 87 -4.37 7.66 26.21
CA LEU A 87 -5.48 8.56 25.91
C LEU A 87 -5.29 9.23 24.55
N PRO A 88 -6.37 9.56 23.85
CA PRO A 88 -6.32 10.13 22.50
C PRO A 88 -5.75 11.55 22.45
N THR A 89 -5.50 12.18 23.58
CA THR A 89 -5.01 13.56 23.65
C THR A 89 -3.52 13.62 23.31
N GLY A 90 -3.16 14.45 22.34
CA GLY A 90 -1.77 14.67 21.95
C GLY A 90 -1.20 13.72 20.89
N HIS A 91 -2.04 12.85 20.29
CA HIS A 91 -1.66 12.06 19.11
C HIS A 91 -2.82 11.99 18.11
N GLU A 92 -2.49 11.74 16.85
CA GLU A 92 -3.46 11.73 15.74
C GLU A 92 -4.11 10.36 15.49
N SER A 93 -3.85 9.39 16.36
CA SER A 93 -4.35 8.02 16.18
C SER A 93 -5.85 7.95 16.47
N THR A 94 -6.60 7.46 15.51
CA THR A 94 -8.05 7.24 15.58
C THR A 94 -8.39 5.80 15.22
N ILE A 95 -9.62 5.38 15.50
CA ILE A 95 -10.12 4.08 15.04
C ILE A 95 -10.04 4.00 13.52
N GLU A 96 -10.45 5.05 12.83
CA GLU A 96 -10.37 5.12 11.37
C GLU A 96 -8.92 4.95 10.87
N SER A 97 -7.95 5.64 11.45
CA SER A 97 -6.55 5.49 11.09
C SER A 97 -6.05 4.06 11.34
N THR A 98 -6.51 3.43 12.42
CA THR A 98 -6.19 2.03 12.73
C THR A 98 -6.73 1.09 11.65
N GLU A 99 -7.97 1.29 11.20
CA GLU A 99 -8.59 0.51 10.14
C GLU A 99 -7.84 0.64 8.82
N TYR A 100 -7.43 1.84 8.44
CA TYR A 100 -6.63 2.08 7.23
C TYR A 100 -5.24 1.43 7.30
N VAL A 101 -4.54 1.56 8.42
CA VAL A 101 -3.24 0.88 8.61
C VAL A 101 -3.42 -0.63 8.59
N TYR A 102 -4.48 -1.14 9.22
CA TYR A 102 -4.75 -2.57 9.23
C TYR A 102 -5.07 -3.08 7.81
N SER A 103 -5.81 -2.33 7.02
CA SER A 103 -6.04 -2.63 5.61
C SER A 103 -4.73 -2.71 4.82
N LEU A 104 -3.81 -1.76 5.03
CA LEU A 104 -2.48 -1.82 4.41
C LEU A 104 -1.69 -3.07 4.84
N MET A 105 -1.76 -3.46 6.12
CA MET A 105 -1.08 -4.66 6.61
C MET A 105 -1.70 -5.94 6.02
N MET A 106 -3.01 -5.98 5.81
CA MET A 106 -3.66 -7.09 5.11
C MET A 106 -3.21 -7.18 3.66
N HIS A 107 -3.08 -6.04 2.98
CA HIS A 107 -2.50 -6.00 1.63
C HIS A 107 -1.05 -6.52 1.63
N TYR A 108 -0.22 -6.13 2.59
CA TYR A 108 1.15 -6.65 2.68
C TYR A 108 1.18 -8.16 2.89
N SER A 109 0.34 -8.66 3.78
CA SER A 109 0.26 -10.09 4.07
C SER A 109 -0.14 -10.90 2.84
N ASP A 110 -1.14 -10.44 2.10
CA ASP A 110 -1.62 -11.09 0.87
C ASP A 110 -0.57 -11.00 -0.25
N ALA A 111 -0.10 -9.80 -0.54
CA ALA A 111 0.86 -9.55 -1.63
C ALA A 111 2.20 -10.27 -1.45
N LEU A 112 2.66 -10.42 -0.20
CA LEU A 112 3.93 -11.07 0.11
C LEU A 112 3.76 -12.55 0.48
N GLY A 113 2.53 -13.03 0.64
CA GLY A 113 2.25 -14.41 1.05
C GLY A 113 2.72 -14.71 2.48
N VAL A 114 2.67 -13.74 3.39
CA VAL A 114 3.16 -13.87 4.76
C VAL A 114 2.11 -13.47 5.78
N ASN A 115 2.27 -13.91 7.02
CA ASN A 115 1.40 -13.52 8.12
C ASN A 115 2.01 -12.34 8.93
N CYS A 116 1.23 -11.81 9.86
CA CYS A 116 1.63 -10.67 10.69
C CYS A 116 2.94 -10.90 11.45
N THR A 117 3.20 -12.13 11.90
CA THR A 117 4.38 -12.46 12.71
C THR A 117 5.67 -12.56 11.89
N HIS A 118 5.58 -12.49 10.56
CA HIS A 118 6.76 -12.33 9.72
C HIS A 118 7.49 -11.01 10.00
N CYS A 119 6.74 -9.95 10.26
CA CYS A 119 7.27 -8.61 10.53
C CYS A 119 7.14 -8.19 11.99
N HIS A 120 6.08 -8.58 12.68
CA HIS A 120 5.74 -8.11 14.02
C HIS A 120 5.92 -9.18 15.09
N ASN A 121 6.26 -8.72 16.30
CA ASN A 121 6.05 -9.51 17.51
C ASN A 121 4.58 -9.35 17.93
N SER A 122 3.82 -10.45 17.97
CA SER A 122 2.40 -10.45 18.30
C SER A 122 2.07 -9.95 19.72
N ARG A 123 3.06 -9.94 20.62
CA ARG A 123 2.91 -9.37 21.97
C ARG A 123 3.18 -7.87 22.04
N ALA A 124 3.79 -7.31 21.00
CA ALA A 124 4.24 -5.92 20.97
C ALA A 124 4.22 -5.38 19.52
N PHE A 125 3.05 -5.36 18.90
CA PHE A 125 2.90 -4.97 17.49
C PHE A 125 3.47 -3.59 17.16
N ALA A 126 3.37 -2.65 18.09
CA ALA A 126 3.87 -1.28 17.90
C ALA A 126 5.39 -1.17 18.05
N ALA A 127 6.02 -2.05 18.83
CA ALA A 127 7.43 -1.94 19.18
C ALA A 127 8.37 -2.34 18.02
N TRP A 128 9.21 -1.41 17.62
CA TRP A 128 10.19 -1.65 16.56
C TRP A 128 11.36 -2.53 17.03
N ASP A 129 11.82 -2.30 18.23
CA ASP A 129 12.93 -3.02 18.87
C ASP A 129 12.63 -4.50 19.13
N GLN A 130 11.34 -4.85 19.17
CA GLN A 130 10.88 -6.22 19.36
C GLN A 130 10.36 -6.87 18.06
N SER A 131 10.47 -6.17 16.95
CA SER A 131 10.01 -6.65 15.63
C SER A 131 11.12 -7.40 14.91
N ASN A 132 10.74 -8.26 13.97
CA ASN A 132 11.69 -8.89 13.06
C ASN A 132 12.28 -7.87 12.09
N SER A 133 13.47 -8.15 11.57
CA SER A 133 14.15 -7.31 10.56
C SER A 133 13.31 -7.05 9.30
N GLU A 134 12.41 -7.98 8.98
CA GLU A 134 11.51 -7.87 7.81
C GLU A 134 10.58 -6.67 7.90
N ARG A 135 10.26 -6.19 9.11
CA ARG A 135 9.49 -4.94 9.30
C ARG A 135 10.23 -3.73 8.75
N VAL A 136 11.55 -3.66 8.92
CA VAL A 136 12.38 -2.59 8.37
C VAL A 136 12.40 -2.66 6.85
N LYS A 137 12.52 -3.86 6.29
CA LYS A 137 12.46 -4.05 4.83
C LYS A 137 11.11 -3.62 4.27
N ALA A 138 10.00 -3.98 4.91
CA ALA A 138 8.67 -3.56 4.50
C ALA A 138 8.51 -2.03 4.52
N TRP A 139 9.08 -1.36 5.54
CA TRP A 139 9.07 0.10 5.60
C TRP A 139 9.85 0.73 4.44
N HIS A 140 11.04 0.22 4.12
CA HIS A 140 11.80 0.69 2.95
C HIS A 140 11.05 0.42 1.64
N GLY A 141 10.39 -0.73 1.50
CA GLY A 141 9.53 -1.04 0.36
C GLY A 141 8.39 -0.03 0.20
N GLN A 142 7.75 0.36 1.29
CA GLN A 142 6.71 1.39 1.28
C GLN A 142 7.26 2.74 0.77
N GLN A 143 8.43 3.17 1.24
CA GLN A 143 9.04 4.43 0.78
C GLN A 143 9.43 4.35 -0.69
N MET A 144 10.00 3.23 -1.14
CA MET A 144 10.31 3.00 -2.55
C MET A 144 9.06 3.09 -3.44
N VAL A 145 7.96 2.46 -3.03
CA VAL A 145 6.68 2.51 -3.77
C VAL A 145 6.13 3.93 -3.83
N LYS A 146 6.17 4.69 -2.71
CA LYS A 146 5.81 6.11 -2.69
C LYS A 146 6.61 6.93 -3.69
N GLU A 147 7.92 6.77 -3.69
CA GLU A 147 8.79 7.48 -4.63
C GLU A 147 8.47 7.11 -6.08
N MET A 148 8.30 5.83 -6.38
CA MET A 148 7.94 5.38 -7.73
C MET A 148 6.62 6.00 -8.20
N ASN A 149 5.61 6.00 -7.37
CA ASN A 149 4.31 6.55 -7.71
C ASN A 149 4.37 8.07 -7.91
N ASN A 150 5.02 8.80 -7.00
CA ASN A 150 5.01 10.25 -7.01
C ASN A 150 6.02 10.88 -7.97
N ALA A 151 7.24 10.36 -8.04
CA ALA A 151 8.28 10.94 -8.86
C ALA A 151 8.26 10.48 -10.32
N TYR A 152 7.71 9.29 -10.60
CA TYR A 152 7.81 8.70 -11.93
C TYR A 152 6.46 8.42 -12.60
N ILE A 153 5.47 7.91 -11.86
CA ILE A 153 4.20 7.46 -12.44
C ILE A 153 3.20 8.63 -12.54
N ASN A 154 2.91 9.31 -11.45
CA ASN A 154 1.95 10.42 -11.44
C ASN A 154 2.27 11.52 -12.46
N PRO A 155 3.52 11.92 -12.69
CA PRO A 155 3.82 12.92 -13.72
C PRO A 155 3.44 12.51 -15.14
N THR A 156 3.23 11.22 -15.39
CA THR A 156 2.82 10.74 -16.72
C THR A 156 1.35 10.97 -17.03
N ASN A 157 0.52 11.25 -16.03
CA ASN A 157 -0.93 11.42 -16.19
C ASN A 157 -1.32 12.39 -17.31
N GLN A 158 -0.56 13.48 -17.46
CA GLN A 158 -0.83 14.50 -18.46
C GLN A 158 -0.59 14.04 -19.92
N TRP A 159 0.12 12.93 -20.12
CA TRP A 159 0.44 12.42 -21.47
C TRP A 159 -0.21 11.06 -21.76
N LEU A 160 -0.80 10.41 -20.78
CA LEU A 160 -1.40 9.09 -20.98
C LEU A 160 -2.74 9.19 -21.67
N PRO A 161 -2.93 8.50 -22.81
CA PRO A 161 -4.23 8.39 -23.42
C PRO A 161 -5.20 7.60 -22.53
N ALA A 162 -6.49 7.90 -22.64
CA ALA A 162 -7.53 7.32 -21.78
C ALA A 162 -7.51 5.78 -21.70
N TYR A 163 -7.18 5.10 -22.81
CA TYR A 163 -7.14 3.64 -22.86
C TYR A 163 -5.95 3.04 -22.07
N ARG A 164 -5.02 3.86 -21.60
CA ARG A 164 -3.88 3.45 -20.75
C ARG A 164 -4.03 3.88 -19.29
N GLN A 165 -5.08 4.60 -18.98
CA GLN A 165 -5.36 5.03 -17.62
C GLN A 165 -6.00 3.90 -16.81
N GLY A 166 -5.80 3.94 -15.50
CA GLY A 166 -6.43 3.03 -14.55
C GLY A 166 -7.89 3.35 -14.28
N ALA A 167 -8.49 2.63 -13.37
CA ALA A 167 -9.91 2.77 -13.00
C ALA A 167 -10.29 4.16 -12.47
N LEU A 168 -9.31 4.91 -11.95
CA LEU A 168 -9.50 6.27 -11.45
C LEU A 168 -9.29 7.35 -12.52
N GLY A 169 -9.06 6.97 -13.77
CA GLY A 169 -8.79 7.91 -14.86
C GLY A 169 -7.41 8.54 -14.82
N ASP A 170 -6.44 7.86 -14.22
CA ASP A 170 -5.05 8.28 -14.09
C ASP A 170 -4.06 7.14 -14.39
N ALA A 171 -2.76 7.45 -14.33
CA ALA A 171 -1.72 6.42 -14.50
C ALA A 171 -1.85 5.32 -13.44
N GLN A 172 -1.74 4.10 -13.89
CA GLN A 172 -1.75 2.95 -12.98
C GLN A 172 -0.51 2.97 -12.09
N LYS A 173 -0.72 2.93 -10.80
CA LYS A 173 0.32 3.04 -9.77
C LYS A 173 0.77 1.67 -9.31
N VAL A 174 1.96 1.61 -8.77
CA VAL A 174 2.50 0.38 -8.17
C VAL A 174 2.10 0.23 -6.70
N ASN A 175 1.96 -1.00 -6.26
CA ASN A 175 1.77 -1.38 -4.86
C ASN A 175 2.63 -2.61 -4.54
N CYS A 176 2.43 -3.23 -3.37
CA CYS A 176 3.27 -4.36 -2.95
C CYS A 176 3.01 -5.65 -3.75
N ALA A 177 1.92 -5.74 -4.50
CA ALA A 177 1.61 -6.88 -5.37
C ALA A 177 2.20 -6.73 -6.78
N THR A 178 2.69 -5.53 -7.13
CA THR A 178 3.32 -5.27 -8.43
C THR A 178 4.73 -5.80 -8.46
#